data_6f86c8731c1f9fea54a7083bf09c5df2
#
_entry.id   6f86c8731c1f9fea54a7083bf09c5df2
#
_cell.length_a   1.000
_cell.length_b   1.000
_cell.length_c   1.000
_cell.angle_alpha   90.00
_cell.angle_beta   90.00
_cell.angle_gamma   90.00
#
_symmetry.space_group_name_H-M   'P 1'
#
loop_
_entity.id
_entity.type
_entity.pdbx_description
1 polymer ?
#
loop_
_entity_poly.entity_id
_entity_poly.type
_entity_poly.pdbx_seq_one_letter_code
_entity_poly.pdbx_strand_id
1 'polypeptide(L)'
;MGFFVPMIPGRWFGLLEMPADPEPDSTHTREDQGPVGRRREMGLALANRGGDDTHMPAAESAEETRGRSRRTARVLVVDDEAPVRSMISVTLERQGYDVQQASSGSQAMELLEQGPFDLILTDIVMQDGNGIALLERIHENQPQLPVVMVSAIHDISVAIDSMRRGAYDYLLKPFEREHLVATVQRALDHRHALQESHNYQQNLEQVVRARTEMLRQAMEDLEHSYDVTLEALGDALDLKDSETEGHSKRVTAYTIALARAMGIPPNEIKIIARGAFLHDIGKMAIPDEILRKPGKLTAEEQVIMQDHCTRGYHILRKIPFLSEAAAIVYTHQEHYDGNGYPSRLRGNEIPIGARIFAVADALDAITSDRPYRKARTFDMAREEVLRCSGTQFDPIVVEVFLKIPNELWHELREEINNQSHRFSTFDFSGHSKKSKA
;
A
#
# COMPACT_ATOMS: atom_id res chain seq x y z
N MET A 1 -6.59 39.51 18.51
CA MET A 1 -7.97 39.00 18.38
C MET A 1 -7.99 38.17 17.10
N GLY A 2 -7.81 36.86 17.23
CA GLY A 2 -7.76 35.92 16.10
C GLY A 2 -9.14 35.35 15.86
N PHE A 3 -9.60 35.41 14.64
CA PHE A 3 -10.80 34.70 14.22
C PHE A 3 -10.42 33.33 13.70
N PHE A 4 -10.76 32.31 14.49
CA PHE A 4 -10.75 30.91 14.10
C PHE A 4 -12.01 30.66 13.26
N VAL A 5 -11.83 30.19 12.01
CA VAL A 5 -12.91 29.65 11.18
C VAL A 5 -12.79 28.13 11.22
N PRO A 6 -13.81 27.38 11.64
CA PRO A 6 -13.74 25.92 11.69
C PRO A 6 -13.82 25.32 10.27
N MET A 7 -12.85 24.49 9.93
CA MET A 7 -12.89 23.60 8.76
C MET A 7 -13.97 22.54 8.95
N ILE A 8 -14.89 22.45 8.01
CA ILE A 8 -15.85 21.35 7.88
C ILE A 8 -15.24 20.32 6.95
N PRO A 9 -15.01 19.06 7.38
CA PRO A 9 -14.58 18.00 6.49
C PRO A 9 -15.80 17.33 5.83
N GLY A 10 -15.74 17.16 4.53
CA GLY A 10 -16.57 16.21 3.83
C GLY A 10 -17.66 16.78 2.92
N ARG A 11 -17.40 16.65 1.64
CA ARG A 11 -18.26 16.41 0.47
C ARG A 11 -17.77 17.19 -0.74
N TRP A 12 -16.87 16.56 -1.46
CA TRP A 12 -16.50 16.95 -2.82
C TRP A 12 -16.79 15.77 -3.76
N PHE A 13 -18.06 15.45 -3.98
CA PHE A 13 -18.52 14.69 -5.14
C PHE A 13 -19.98 15.08 -5.36
N GLY A 14 -20.19 16.20 -6.04
CA GLY A 14 -21.40 16.41 -6.79
C GLY A 14 -21.31 15.53 -8.03
N LEU A 15 -22.02 14.42 -8.04
CA LEU A 15 -22.29 13.65 -9.25
C LEU A 15 -22.92 14.60 -10.27
N LEU A 16 -22.15 14.98 -11.29
CA LEU A 16 -22.72 15.47 -12.54
C LEU A 16 -23.44 14.26 -13.15
N GLU A 17 -24.76 14.20 -12.97
CA GLU A 17 -25.60 13.31 -13.78
C GLU A 17 -25.50 13.77 -15.23
N MET A 18 -24.68 13.08 -15.99
CA MET A 18 -24.62 13.21 -17.44
C MET A 18 -25.91 12.61 -18.02
N PRO A 19 -26.49 13.20 -19.07
CA PRO A 19 -27.66 12.63 -19.72
C PRO A 19 -27.36 11.24 -20.24
N ALA A 20 -28.26 10.30 -19.97
CA ALA A 20 -28.16 8.92 -20.44
C ALA A 20 -28.12 8.90 -21.96
N ASP A 21 -27.23 8.06 -22.50
CA ASP A 21 -27.19 7.73 -23.93
C ASP A 21 -28.55 7.22 -24.39
N PRO A 22 -29.05 7.61 -25.58
CA PRO A 22 -30.28 7.05 -26.13
C PRO A 22 -30.07 5.56 -26.45
N GLU A 23 -30.92 4.70 -25.92
CA GLU A 23 -30.95 3.28 -26.25
C GLU A 23 -31.14 3.09 -27.77
N PRO A 24 -30.47 2.11 -28.39
CA PRO A 24 -30.73 1.79 -29.79
C PRO A 24 -32.09 1.13 -29.94
N ASP A 25 -32.91 1.71 -30.78
CA ASP A 25 -34.25 1.32 -31.17
C ASP A 25 -34.28 -0.12 -31.70
N SER A 26 -34.96 -0.99 -30.98
CA SER A 26 -35.18 -2.40 -31.32
C SER A 26 -36.49 -2.56 -32.04
N THR A 27 -36.50 -2.39 -33.36
CA THR A 27 -37.57 -2.98 -34.21
C THR A 27 -36.98 -3.25 -35.59
N HIS A 28 -36.71 -4.54 -35.88
CA HIS A 28 -37.23 -5.22 -37.10
C HIS A 28 -36.86 -6.71 -37.06
N THR A 29 -37.88 -7.50 -36.77
CA THR A 29 -38.00 -8.91 -37.12
C THR A 29 -37.99 -9.09 -38.62
N ARG A 30 -37.26 -10.07 -39.15
CA ARG A 30 -37.74 -11.07 -40.11
C ARG A 30 -36.74 -12.20 -40.31
N GLU A 31 -37.30 -13.38 -40.23
CA GLU A 31 -36.78 -14.70 -40.59
C GLU A 31 -36.20 -14.76 -41.99
N ASP A 32 -35.11 -15.51 -42.21
CA ASP A 32 -35.12 -16.53 -43.26
C ASP A 32 -34.06 -17.62 -43.03
N GLN A 33 -34.38 -18.83 -43.55
CA GLN A 33 -33.81 -20.12 -43.25
C GLN A 33 -32.55 -20.41 -44.06
N GLY A 34 -31.61 -21.18 -43.45
CA GLY A 34 -30.51 -22.01 -43.84
C GLY A 34 -30.08 -22.23 -45.30
N PRO A 35 -29.10 -23.07 -45.61
CA PRO A 35 -28.60 -24.26 -44.89
C PRO A 35 -27.07 -24.48 -44.81
N VAL A 36 -26.70 -25.31 -43.84
CA VAL A 36 -25.63 -26.34 -43.79
C VAL A 36 -24.44 -26.24 -44.77
N GLY A 37 -23.22 -26.11 -44.20
CA GLY A 37 -21.98 -26.30 -45.00
C GLY A 37 -20.68 -26.42 -44.18
N ARG A 38 -20.39 -27.65 -43.76
CA ARG A 38 -19.04 -28.28 -43.59
C ARG A 38 -17.90 -27.54 -42.84
N ARG A 39 -17.54 -28.17 -41.74
CA ARG A 39 -16.26 -28.13 -41.03
C ARG A 39 -15.05 -28.14 -41.98
N ARG A 40 -14.09 -27.29 -41.69
CA ARG A 40 -12.65 -27.55 -41.93
C ARG A 40 -11.90 -27.17 -40.68
N GLU A 41 -11.42 -28.20 -40.00
CA GLU A 41 -10.39 -28.13 -38.99
C GLU A 41 -9.10 -27.62 -39.66
N MET A 42 -8.52 -26.56 -39.09
CA MET A 42 -7.13 -26.23 -39.35
C MET A 42 -6.45 -26.07 -37.98
N GLY A 43 -5.74 -27.15 -37.61
CA GLY A 43 -4.93 -27.18 -36.42
C GLY A 43 -3.74 -26.22 -36.54
N LEU A 44 -3.60 -25.38 -35.55
CA LEU A 44 -2.34 -24.67 -35.32
C LEU A 44 -1.73 -25.25 -34.04
N ALA A 45 -0.64 -26.00 -34.25
CA ALA A 45 0.22 -26.50 -33.19
C ALA A 45 0.93 -25.30 -32.53
N LEU A 46 0.56 -25.01 -31.31
CA LEU A 46 1.35 -24.15 -30.41
C LEU A 46 2.31 -25.04 -29.63
N ALA A 47 3.58 -24.88 -29.94
CA ALA A 47 4.69 -25.51 -29.24
C ALA A 47 4.71 -25.10 -27.75
N ASN A 48 4.55 -26.11 -26.94
CA ASN A 48 4.72 -26.05 -25.48
C ASN A 48 6.21 -25.85 -25.17
N ARG A 49 6.61 -24.72 -24.62
CA ARG A 49 7.92 -24.51 -24.00
C ARG A 49 7.76 -23.94 -22.61
N GLY A 50 8.18 -24.74 -21.63
CA GLY A 50 8.76 -24.29 -20.38
C GLY A 50 7.73 -23.83 -19.34
N GLY A 51 7.08 -24.80 -18.68
CA GLY A 51 6.49 -24.58 -17.38
C GLY A 51 7.61 -24.41 -16.35
N ASP A 52 7.67 -23.26 -15.73
CA ASP A 52 8.41 -23.07 -14.49
C ASP A 52 7.42 -23.38 -13.35
N ASP A 53 7.57 -24.60 -12.84
CA ASP A 53 6.85 -25.07 -11.66
C ASP A 53 7.32 -24.28 -10.44
N THR A 54 6.65 -23.19 -10.13
CA THR A 54 6.69 -22.64 -8.78
C THR A 54 5.95 -23.61 -7.86
N HIS A 55 6.68 -24.60 -7.37
CA HIS A 55 6.30 -25.48 -6.29
C HIS A 55 5.90 -24.62 -5.07
N MET A 56 4.62 -24.44 -4.87
CA MET A 56 4.09 -24.17 -3.54
C MET A 56 4.44 -25.39 -2.68
N PRO A 57 5.09 -25.23 -1.52
CA PRO A 57 5.25 -26.35 -0.62
C PRO A 57 3.85 -26.85 -0.23
N ALA A 58 3.53 -28.04 -0.71
CA ALA A 58 2.36 -28.77 -0.28
C ALA A 58 2.41 -28.87 1.26
N ALA A 59 1.25 -28.72 1.88
CA ALA A 59 1.06 -29.00 3.29
C ALA A 59 1.66 -30.38 3.56
N GLU A 60 2.84 -30.40 4.17
CA GLU A 60 3.44 -31.63 4.69
C GLU A 60 2.40 -32.24 5.65
N SER A 61 2.02 -33.44 5.31
CA SER A 61 1.00 -34.20 6.00
C SER A 61 1.36 -34.33 7.49
N ALA A 62 0.36 -34.27 8.33
CA ALA A 62 0.45 -34.38 9.81
C ALA A 62 1.12 -35.68 10.32
N GLU A 63 1.63 -36.53 9.41
CA GLU A 63 2.35 -37.77 9.74
C GLU A 63 3.87 -37.60 9.85
N GLU A 64 4.49 -36.59 9.20
CA GLU A 64 5.94 -36.35 9.33
C GLU A 64 6.34 -35.66 10.65
N THR A 65 5.38 -35.10 11.39
CA THR A 65 5.64 -34.45 12.70
C THR A 65 5.89 -35.49 13.83
N ARG A 66 5.69 -36.79 13.58
CA ARG A 66 5.92 -37.86 14.58
C ARG A 66 7.39 -38.31 14.71
N GLY A 67 8.29 -37.85 13.86
CA GLY A 67 9.69 -38.29 13.82
C GLY A 67 10.71 -37.33 14.45
N ARG A 68 10.31 -36.16 14.96
CA ARG A 68 11.24 -35.31 15.74
C ARG A 68 11.52 -36.01 17.07
N SER A 69 12.78 -36.45 17.25
CA SER A 69 13.33 -36.92 18.52
C SER A 69 12.81 -36.03 19.65
N ARG A 70 11.82 -36.53 20.42
CA ARG A 70 11.33 -35.83 21.61
C ARG A 70 12.51 -35.68 22.55
N ARG A 71 13.07 -34.50 22.66
CA ARG A 71 14.04 -34.18 23.70
C ARG A 71 13.41 -34.59 25.03
N THR A 72 14.09 -35.41 25.80
CA THR A 72 13.65 -35.82 27.13
C THR A 72 13.43 -34.56 27.96
N ALA A 73 12.22 -34.38 28.53
CA ALA A 73 11.93 -33.17 29.29
C ALA A 73 12.75 -33.20 30.57
N ARG A 74 13.38 -32.07 30.90
CA ARG A 74 14.21 -31.90 32.09
C ARG A 74 13.38 -31.34 33.25
N VAL A 75 13.33 -32.07 34.35
CA VAL A 75 12.55 -31.76 35.55
C VAL A 75 13.49 -31.53 36.72
N LEU A 76 13.31 -30.41 37.44
CA LEU A 76 14.03 -30.11 38.65
C LEU A 76 13.13 -30.43 39.86
N VAL A 77 13.62 -31.27 40.78
CA VAL A 77 12.94 -31.62 42.01
C VAL A 77 13.67 -30.99 43.19
N VAL A 78 12.97 -30.12 43.91
CA VAL A 78 13.49 -29.35 45.04
C VAL A 78 12.75 -29.74 46.32
N ASP A 79 13.44 -30.36 47.27
CA ASP A 79 12.87 -30.81 48.51
C ASP A 79 14.02 -31.07 49.48
N ASP A 80 13.96 -30.62 50.74
CA ASP A 80 15.02 -30.82 51.72
C ASP A 80 15.03 -32.24 52.29
N GLU A 81 13.87 -32.95 52.25
CA GLU A 81 13.73 -34.32 52.64
C GLU A 81 14.28 -35.29 51.57
N ALA A 82 15.49 -35.83 51.75
CA ALA A 82 16.12 -36.76 50.82
C ALA A 82 15.25 -37.97 50.41
N PRO A 83 14.48 -38.62 51.30
CA PRO A 83 13.61 -39.73 50.92
C PRO A 83 12.49 -39.30 49.96
N VAL A 84 11.85 -38.15 50.20
CA VAL A 84 10.77 -37.61 49.35
C VAL A 84 11.33 -37.21 47.98
N ARG A 85 12.42 -36.45 47.98
CA ARG A 85 13.13 -36.04 46.77
C ARG A 85 13.52 -37.23 45.89
N SER A 86 14.11 -38.29 46.51
CA SER A 86 14.48 -39.51 45.78
C SER A 86 13.27 -40.27 45.24
N MET A 87 12.19 -40.35 45.99
CA MET A 87 10.97 -41.03 45.56
C MET A 87 10.34 -40.35 44.37
N ILE A 88 10.23 -39.02 44.37
CA ILE A 88 9.74 -38.23 43.23
C ILE A 88 10.65 -38.46 42.01
N SER A 89 11.96 -38.32 42.19
CA SER A 89 12.94 -38.43 41.09
C SER A 89 12.89 -39.82 40.43
N VAL A 90 12.96 -40.89 41.21
CA VAL A 90 12.88 -42.27 40.67
C VAL A 90 11.55 -42.53 39.97
N THR A 91 10.45 -41.91 40.46
CA THR A 91 9.14 -42.05 39.83
C THR A 91 9.14 -41.41 38.41
N LEU A 92 9.70 -40.21 38.32
CA LEU A 92 9.73 -39.44 37.02
C LEU A 92 10.78 -40.00 36.04
N GLU A 93 11.94 -40.45 36.54
CA GLU A 93 12.96 -41.12 35.71
C GLU A 93 12.39 -42.40 35.05
N ARG A 94 11.56 -43.16 35.76
CA ARG A 94 10.86 -44.34 35.22
C ARG A 94 9.86 -43.99 34.10
N GLN A 95 9.39 -42.76 34.09
CA GLN A 95 8.54 -42.22 32.98
C GLN A 95 9.34 -41.64 31.82
N GLY A 96 10.69 -41.67 31.91
CA GLY A 96 11.58 -41.20 30.87
C GLY A 96 11.94 -39.71 30.95
N TYR A 97 11.72 -39.05 32.06
CA TYR A 97 12.16 -37.68 32.28
C TYR A 97 13.63 -37.62 32.73
N ASP A 98 14.34 -36.53 32.30
CA ASP A 98 15.67 -36.21 32.83
C ASP A 98 15.51 -35.39 34.12
N VAL A 99 15.84 -36.02 35.26
CA VAL A 99 15.55 -35.43 36.57
C VAL A 99 16.82 -34.96 37.24
N GLN A 100 16.84 -33.71 37.65
CA GLN A 100 17.85 -33.18 38.57
C GLN A 100 17.27 -32.87 39.95
N GLN A 101 18.10 -32.98 40.95
CA GLN A 101 17.70 -32.84 42.36
C GLN A 101 18.40 -31.64 42.98
N ALA A 102 17.65 -30.90 43.79
CA ALA A 102 18.17 -29.85 44.68
C ALA A 102 17.63 -30.04 46.08
N SER A 103 18.46 -29.84 47.06
CA SER A 103 18.09 -29.93 48.50
C SER A 103 17.66 -28.59 49.10
N SER A 104 17.78 -27.51 48.32
CA SER A 104 17.43 -26.13 48.77
C SER A 104 17.06 -25.26 47.58
N GLY A 105 16.38 -24.12 47.86
CA GLY A 105 16.08 -23.10 46.89
C GLY A 105 17.34 -22.45 46.27
N SER A 106 18.43 -22.30 47.04
CA SER A 106 19.71 -21.76 46.55
C SER A 106 20.34 -22.71 45.53
N GLN A 107 20.40 -24.00 45.82
CA GLN A 107 20.90 -25.02 44.89
C GLN A 107 20.04 -25.10 43.63
N ALA A 108 18.70 -24.95 43.77
CA ALA A 108 17.81 -24.92 42.63
C ALA A 108 18.12 -23.74 41.68
N MET A 109 18.39 -22.56 42.21
CA MET A 109 18.77 -21.38 41.42
C MET A 109 20.12 -21.57 40.71
N GLU A 110 21.14 -22.16 41.35
CA GLU A 110 22.41 -22.50 40.72
C GLU A 110 22.23 -23.47 39.54
N LEU A 111 21.36 -24.47 39.70
CA LEU A 111 21.08 -25.40 38.58
C LEU A 111 20.30 -24.76 37.46
N LEU A 112 19.43 -23.79 37.74
CA LEU A 112 18.71 -23.02 36.71
C LEU A 112 19.67 -22.13 35.90
N GLU A 113 20.74 -21.64 36.50
CA GLU A 113 21.80 -20.88 35.78
C GLU A 113 22.66 -21.80 34.86
N GLN A 114 22.82 -23.07 35.19
CA GLN A 114 23.61 -24.04 34.44
C GLN A 114 22.92 -24.55 33.19
N GLY A 115 21.58 -24.44 33.11
CA GLY A 115 20.83 -24.85 31.94
C GLY A 115 19.33 -24.84 32.11
N PRO A 116 18.59 -24.90 30.98
CA PRO A 116 17.13 -24.81 31.01
C PRO A 116 16.49 -26.07 31.55
N PHE A 117 15.40 -25.88 32.30
CA PHE A 117 14.47 -26.91 32.74
C PHE A 117 13.10 -26.74 32.10
N ASP A 118 12.32 -27.83 32.05
CA ASP A 118 10.99 -27.83 31.46
C ASP A 118 9.89 -27.79 32.52
N LEU A 119 10.20 -28.16 33.77
CA LEU A 119 9.29 -28.14 34.90
C LEU A 119 10.11 -28.11 36.20
N ILE A 120 9.56 -27.49 37.23
CA ILE A 120 10.07 -27.53 38.62
C ILE A 120 8.99 -28.08 39.52
N LEU A 121 9.38 -29.05 40.37
CA LEU A 121 8.59 -29.44 41.54
C LEU A 121 9.34 -28.95 42.77
N THR A 122 8.70 -28.16 43.63
CA THR A 122 9.34 -27.65 44.86
C THR A 122 8.48 -27.84 46.09
N ASP A 123 9.10 -28.27 47.19
CA ASP A 123 8.43 -28.21 48.49
C ASP A 123 8.19 -26.76 48.89
N ILE A 124 7.11 -26.51 49.60
CA ILE A 124 6.79 -25.19 50.17
C ILE A 124 7.66 -24.89 51.39
N VAL A 125 7.84 -25.87 52.29
CA VAL A 125 8.56 -25.70 53.53
C VAL A 125 9.89 -26.43 53.46
N MET A 126 10.97 -25.69 53.44
CA MET A 126 12.35 -26.23 53.46
C MET A 126 13.15 -25.57 54.56
N GLN A 127 14.15 -26.32 55.14
CA GLN A 127 14.98 -25.84 56.25
C GLN A 127 15.72 -24.53 55.92
N ASP A 128 16.13 -24.36 54.66
CA ASP A 128 16.93 -23.20 54.19
C ASP A 128 16.09 -22.11 53.50
N GLY A 129 14.73 -22.16 53.64
CA GLY A 129 13.89 -21.16 52.99
C GLY A 129 12.48 -21.61 52.67
N ASN A 130 11.76 -20.76 51.95
CA ASN A 130 10.39 -21.00 51.56
C ASN A 130 10.30 -21.23 50.04
N GLY A 131 9.72 -22.36 49.62
CA GLY A 131 9.46 -22.66 48.21
C GLY A 131 8.63 -21.61 47.45
N ILE A 132 7.81 -20.85 48.21
CA ILE A 132 7.08 -19.72 47.64
C ILE A 132 8.04 -18.60 47.17
N ALA A 133 9.09 -18.32 47.93
CA ALA A 133 10.10 -17.34 47.53
C ALA A 133 10.89 -17.82 46.29
N LEU A 134 11.14 -19.11 46.17
CA LEU A 134 11.72 -19.72 44.97
C LEU A 134 10.79 -19.58 43.76
N LEU A 135 9.50 -19.86 43.94
CA LEU A 135 8.47 -19.67 42.89
C LEU A 135 8.46 -18.23 42.34
N GLU A 136 8.44 -17.24 43.25
CA GLU A 136 8.44 -15.82 42.86
C GLU A 136 9.67 -15.47 42.04
N ARG A 137 10.88 -15.86 42.45
CA ARG A 137 12.12 -15.63 41.73
C ARG A 137 12.14 -16.31 40.37
N ILE A 138 11.58 -17.52 40.25
CA ILE A 138 11.47 -18.25 38.98
C ILE A 138 10.49 -17.51 38.06
N HIS A 139 9.33 -17.12 38.60
CA HIS A 139 8.29 -16.44 37.82
C HIS A 139 8.76 -15.07 37.27
N GLU A 140 9.54 -14.32 38.06
CA GLU A 140 10.14 -13.06 37.62
C GLU A 140 11.11 -13.24 36.43
N ASN A 141 11.96 -14.28 36.46
CA ASN A 141 13.00 -14.49 35.48
C ASN A 141 12.54 -15.38 34.29
N GLN A 142 11.67 -16.33 34.52
CA GLN A 142 11.18 -17.30 33.56
C GLN A 142 9.67 -17.55 33.75
N PRO A 143 8.81 -16.59 33.39
CA PRO A 143 7.36 -16.66 33.69
C PRO A 143 6.64 -17.82 32.99
N GLN A 144 7.27 -18.41 31.94
CA GLN A 144 6.70 -19.56 31.24
C GLN A 144 7.16 -20.92 31.78
N LEU A 145 8.07 -20.94 32.76
CA LEU A 145 8.51 -22.18 33.38
C LEU A 145 7.50 -22.64 34.44
N PRO A 146 6.78 -23.75 34.23
CA PRO A 146 5.79 -24.21 35.19
C PRO A 146 6.46 -24.69 36.50
N VAL A 147 5.90 -24.24 37.59
CA VAL A 147 6.31 -24.68 38.97
C VAL A 147 5.14 -25.36 39.60
N VAL A 148 5.31 -26.60 40.02
CA VAL A 148 4.35 -27.39 40.82
C VAL A 148 4.81 -27.37 42.28
N MET A 149 3.92 -26.90 43.15
CA MET A 149 4.20 -26.87 44.59
C MET A 149 3.86 -28.23 45.21
N VAL A 150 4.76 -28.75 46.00
CA VAL A 150 4.56 -30.00 46.75
C VAL A 150 4.54 -29.66 48.22
N SER A 151 3.59 -30.16 49.04
CA SER A 151 3.52 -29.77 50.44
C SER A 151 2.80 -30.80 51.29
N ALA A 152 3.20 -30.90 52.56
CA ALA A 152 2.52 -31.63 53.61
C ALA A 152 1.42 -30.80 54.31
N ILE A 153 1.29 -29.51 53.98
CA ILE A 153 0.33 -28.60 54.61
C ILE A 153 -1.06 -28.81 54.02
N HIS A 154 -2.03 -29.18 54.84
CA HIS A 154 -3.44 -29.35 54.43
C HIS A 154 -4.23 -28.02 54.44
N ASP A 155 -3.58 -26.89 54.57
CA ASP A 155 -4.23 -25.60 54.59
C ASP A 155 -4.49 -25.10 53.17
N ILE A 156 -5.76 -25.02 52.82
CA ILE A 156 -6.22 -24.54 51.48
C ILE A 156 -5.76 -23.11 51.22
N SER A 157 -5.57 -22.30 52.27
CA SER A 157 -5.08 -20.90 52.07
C SER A 157 -3.70 -20.84 51.47
N VAL A 158 -2.80 -21.76 51.82
CA VAL A 158 -1.43 -21.86 51.29
C VAL A 158 -1.44 -22.31 49.82
N ALA A 159 -2.32 -23.24 49.47
CA ALA A 159 -2.51 -23.67 48.10
C ALA A 159 -3.00 -22.51 47.21
N ILE A 160 -4.03 -21.78 47.68
CA ILE A 160 -4.58 -20.61 46.98
C ILE A 160 -3.52 -19.51 46.84
N ASP A 161 -2.72 -19.24 47.86
CA ASP A 161 -1.66 -18.22 47.81
C ASP A 161 -0.57 -18.60 46.81
N SER A 162 -0.16 -19.85 46.77
CA SER A 162 0.81 -20.37 45.79
C SER A 162 0.31 -20.22 44.35
N MET A 163 -0.96 -20.55 44.08
CA MET A 163 -1.56 -20.36 42.74
C MET A 163 -1.64 -18.89 42.35
N ARG A 164 -1.97 -17.98 43.28
CA ARG A 164 -1.99 -16.53 43.03
C ARG A 164 -0.60 -15.96 42.70
N ARG A 165 0.46 -16.58 43.21
CA ARG A 165 1.86 -16.19 42.95
C ARG A 165 2.46 -16.82 41.68
N GLY A 166 1.65 -17.58 40.95
CA GLY A 166 2.04 -18.11 39.65
C GLY A 166 2.46 -19.59 39.65
N ALA A 167 2.16 -20.35 40.72
CA ALA A 167 2.29 -21.81 40.68
C ALA A 167 1.35 -22.38 39.61
N TYR A 168 1.84 -23.35 38.85
CA TYR A 168 1.02 -24.07 37.86
C TYR A 168 0.01 -25.00 38.51
N ASP A 169 0.44 -25.76 39.53
CA ASP A 169 -0.39 -26.70 40.25
C ASP A 169 0.15 -26.92 41.66
N TYR A 170 -0.64 -27.61 42.51
CA TYR A 170 -0.32 -27.92 43.88
C TYR A 170 -0.55 -29.41 44.16
N LEU A 171 0.44 -30.09 44.76
CA LEU A 171 0.41 -31.52 45.07
C LEU A 171 0.55 -31.74 46.59
N LEU A 172 -0.47 -32.35 47.21
CA LEU A 172 -0.48 -32.58 48.65
C LEU A 172 0.18 -33.92 49.02
N LYS A 173 1.12 -33.92 49.96
CA LYS A 173 1.75 -35.12 50.53
C LYS A 173 0.80 -35.72 51.61
N PRO A 174 0.60 -37.07 51.67
CA PRO A 174 1.11 -38.09 50.75
C PRO A 174 0.28 -38.13 49.45
N PHE A 175 0.94 -38.26 48.29
CA PHE A 175 0.31 -38.36 47.01
C PHE A 175 0.55 -39.72 46.33
N GLU A 176 -0.37 -40.12 45.48
CA GLU A 176 -0.27 -41.32 44.68
C GLU A 176 0.66 -41.05 43.46
N ARG A 177 1.33 -42.12 42.99
CA ARG A 177 2.24 -42.02 41.84
C ARG A 177 1.53 -41.49 40.58
N GLU A 178 0.34 -41.97 40.32
CA GLU A 178 -0.52 -41.63 39.20
C GLU A 178 -0.85 -40.14 39.22
N HIS A 179 -1.10 -39.59 40.42
CA HIS A 179 -1.40 -38.15 40.57
C HIS A 179 -0.16 -37.30 40.29
N LEU A 180 1.03 -37.66 40.78
CA LEU A 180 2.28 -36.97 40.48
C LEU A 180 2.55 -36.95 38.96
N VAL A 181 2.50 -38.13 38.32
CA VAL A 181 2.75 -38.27 36.91
C VAL A 181 1.76 -37.46 36.05
N ALA A 182 0.46 -37.52 36.39
CA ALA A 182 -0.57 -36.78 35.69
C ALA A 182 -0.38 -35.25 35.84
N THR A 183 0.02 -34.75 37.00
CA THR A 183 0.30 -33.34 37.24
C THR A 183 1.51 -32.86 36.44
N VAL A 184 2.60 -33.64 36.44
CA VAL A 184 3.81 -33.35 35.66
C VAL A 184 3.49 -33.32 34.18
N GLN A 185 2.74 -34.30 33.67
CA GLN A 185 2.35 -34.36 32.27
C GLN A 185 1.53 -33.13 31.86
N ARG A 186 0.50 -32.76 32.63
CA ARG A 186 -0.32 -31.55 32.33
C ARG A 186 0.52 -30.29 32.32
N ALA A 187 1.47 -30.14 33.24
CA ALA A 187 2.34 -28.96 33.30
C ALA A 187 3.25 -28.85 32.09
N LEU A 188 3.81 -29.98 31.65
CA LEU A 188 4.66 -30.03 30.45
C LEU A 188 3.87 -29.80 29.16
N ASP A 189 2.67 -30.40 29.07
CA ASP A 189 1.79 -30.20 27.89
C ASP A 189 1.36 -28.72 27.77
N HIS A 190 1.03 -28.09 28.92
CA HIS A 190 0.71 -26.66 28.95
C HIS A 190 1.88 -25.78 28.47
N ARG A 191 3.09 -26.05 28.98
CA ARG A 191 4.29 -25.35 28.53
C ARG A 191 4.55 -25.50 27.03
N HIS A 192 4.39 -26.74 26.52
CA HIS A 192 4.55 -27.02 25.11
C HIS A 192 3.57 -26.24 24.26
N ALA A 193 2.29 -26.19 24.64
CA ALA A 193 1.26 -25.45 23.94
C ALA A 193 1.54 -23.94 23.91
N LEU A 194 2.01 -23.37 25.04
CA LEU A 194 2.40 -21.95 25.09
C LEU A 194 3.59 -21.65 24.16
N GLN A 195 4.58 -22.53 24.14
CA GLN A 195 5.77 -22.37 23.32
C GLN A 195 5.46 -22.51 21.82
N GLU A 196 4.62 -23.46 21.44
CA GLU A 196 4.12 -23.60 20.07
C GLU A 196 3.32 -22.38 19.62
N SER A 197 2.42 -21.89 20.49
CA SER A 197 1.64 -20.68 20.21
C SER A 197 2.54 -19.47 19.99
N HIS A 198 3.53 -19.28 20.83
CA HIS A 198 4.49 -18.17 20.70
C HIS A 198 5.31 -18.26 19.39
N ASN A 199 5.83 -19.45 19.08
CA ASN A 199 6.58 -19.68 17.83
C ASN A 199 5.70 -19.45 16.60
N TYR A 200 4.45 -19.90 16.63
CA TYR A 200 3.48 -19.67 15.56
C TYR A 200 3.21 -18.17 15.36
N GLN A 201 3.00 -17.44 16.45
CA GLN A 201 2.77 -16.00 16.39
C GLN A 201 3.98 -15.26 15.79
N GLN A 202 5.20 -15.58 16.22
CA GLN A 202 6.43 -14.99 15.68
C GLN A 202 6.59 -15.27 14.17
N ASN A 203 6.32 -16.49 13.75
CA ASN A 203 6.39 -16.87 12.35
C ASN A 203 5.33 -16.12 11.51
N LEU A 204 4.10 -16.01 12.03
CA LEU A 204 3.03 -15.27 11.37
C LEU A 204 3.40 -13.79 11.19
N GLU A 205 3.96 -13.15 12.23
CA GLU A 205 4.41 -11.77 12.14
C GLU A 205 5.50 -11.57 11.07
N GLN A 206 6.44 -12.51 10.97
CA GLN A 206 7.48 -12.47 9.94
C GLN A 206 6.89 -12.60 8.53
N VAL A 207 5.96 -13.54 8.32
CA VAL A 207 5.28 -13.75 7.04
C VAL A 207 4.47 -12.51 6.64
N VAL A 208 3.74 -11.91 7.60
CA VAL A 208 2.95 -10.69 7.36
C VAL A 208 3.87 -9.54 6.95
N ARG A 209 4.98 -9.32 7.67
CA ARG A 209 5.96 -8.27 7.31
C ARG A 209 6.55 -8.48 5.92
N ALA A 210 6.97 -9.70 5.60
CA ALA A 210 7.54 -10.01 4.29
C ALA A 210 6.52 -9.79 3.16
N ARG A 211 5.27 -10.24 3.34
CA ARG A 211 4.21 -10.06 2.33
C ARG A 211 3.82 -8.60 2.15
N THR A 212 3.78 -7.82 3.26
CA THR A 212 3.48 -6.38 3.19
C THR A 212 4.55 -5.64 2.38
N GLU A 213 5.82 -5.97 2.58
CA GLU A 213 6.92 -5.36 1.84
C GLU A 213 6.90 -5.75 0.35
N MET A 214 6.65 -7.04 0.04
CA MET A 214 6.48 -7.50 -1.35
C MET A 214 5.32 -6.80 -2.06
N LEU A 215 4.18 -6.62 -1.36
CA LEU A 215 3.02 -5.92 -1.92
C LEU A 215 3.33 -4.44 -2.19
N ARG A 216 4.01 -3.77 -1.24
CA ARG A 216 4.44 -2.38 -1.41
C ARG A 216 5.34 -2.22 -2.65
N GLN A 217 6.33 -3.11 -2.81
CA GLN A 217 7.23 -3.09 -3.96
C GLN A 217 6.47 -3.34 -5.27
N ALA A 218 5.58 -4.33 -5.30
CA ALA A 218 4.78 -4.63 -6.50
C ALA A 218 3.86 -3.45 -6.88
N MET A 219 3.33 -2.71 -5.90
CA MET A 219 2.53 -1.50 -6.16
C MET A 219 3.39 -0.38 -6.75
N GLU A 220 4.59 -0.17 -6.24
CA GLU A 220 5.53 0.83 -6.78
C GLU A 220 5.96 0.49 -8.21
N ASP A 221 6.28 -0.78 -8.48
CA ASP A 221 6.65 -1.23 -9.82
C ASP A 221 5.48 -1.07 -10.82
N LEU A 222 4.25 -1.33 -10.36
CA LEU A 222 3.05 -1.14 -11.16
C LEU A 222 2.79 0.35 -11.45
N GLU A 223 2.90 1.23 -10.45
CA GLU A 223 2.79 2.68 -10.65
C GLU A 223 3.84 3.17 -11.64
N HIS A 224 5.09 2.73 -11.49
CA HIS A 224 6.15 3.08 -12.42
C HIS A 224 5.85 2.61 -13.87
N SER A 225 5.35 1.39 -14.02
CA SER A 225 4.95 0.87 -15.34
C SER A 225 3.83 1.70 -15.99
N TYR A 226 2.87 2.19 -15.17
CA TYR A 226 1.84 3.10 -15.67
C TYR A 226 2.43 4.43 -16.14
N ASP A 227 3.33 5.03 -15.37
CA ASP A 227 3.94 6.32 -15.71
C ASP A 227 4.78 6.22 -17.00
N VAL A 228 5.54 5.14 -17.18
CA VAL A 228 6.28 4.86 -18.44
C VAL A 228 5.32 4.70 -19.63
N THR A 229 4.21 4.00 -19.43
CA THR A 229 3.20 3.81 -20.50
C THR A 229 2.55 5.15 -20.88
N LEU A 230 2.24 6.00 -19.89
CA LEU A 230 1.70 7.34 -20.16
C LEU A 230 2.69 8.20 -20.93
N GLU A 231 3.97 8.17 -20.55
CA GLU A 231 5.02 8.90 -21.25
C GLU A 231 5.10 8.49 -22.73
N ALA A 232 5.10 7.18 -23.00
CA ALA A 232 5.12 6.68 -24.38
C ALA A 232 3.88 7.10 -25.19
N LEU A 233 2.69 7.16 -24.55
CA LEU A 233 1.47 7.64 -25.19
C LEU A 233 1.52 9.15 -25.49
N GLY A 234 2.06 9.95 -24.57
CA GLY A 234 2.24 11.39 -24.78
C GLY A 234 3.24 11.69 -25.88
N ASP A 235 4.38 11.01 -25.90
CA ASP A 235 5.39 11.16 -26.96
C ASP A 235 4.81 10.77 -28.34
N ALA A 236 3.97 9.73 -28.41
CA ALA A 236 3.28 9.35 -29.65
C ALA A 236 2.24 10.39 -30.08
N LEU A 237 1.61 11.09 -29.14
CA LEU A 237 0.69 12.18 -29.42
C LEU A 237 1.43 13.42 -29.97
N ASP A 238 2.53 13.82 -29.30
CA ASP A 238 3.36 14.95 -29.72
C ASP A 238 3.90 14.76 -31.20
N LEU A 239 4.17 13.49 -31.58
CA LEU A 239 4.55 13.16 -32.97
C LEU A 239 3.40 13.35 -33.97
N LYS A 240 2.14 13.14 -33.55
CA LYS A 240 0.98 13.30 -34.42
C LYS A 240 0.59 14.77 -34.60
N ASP A 241 0.60 15.50 -33.49
CA ASP A 241 0.31 16.93 -33.48
C ASP A 241 1.58 17.72 -33.84
N SER A 242 1.45 18.78 -34.63
CA SER A 242 2.59 19.66 -34.99
C SER A 242 2.98 20.61 -33.85
N GLU A 243 2.69 20.22 -32.59
CA GLU A 243 3.11 20.98 -31.41
C GLU A 243 4.62 20.85 -31.15
N THR A 244 5.18 21.77 -30.40
CA THR A 244 6.61 21.77 -30.12
C THR A 244 6.98 20.59 -29.25
N GLU A 245 8.05 19.87 -29.61
CA GLU A 245 8.59 18.75 -28.86
C GLU A 245 8.63 19.04 -27.33
N GLY A 246 8.10 18.14 -26.54
CA GLY A 246 8.05 18.26 -25.09
C GLY A 246 7.00 19.24 -24.53
N HIS A 247 6.04 19.71 -25.34
CA HIS A 247 4.92 20.54 -24.85
C HIS A 247 4.17 19.90 -23.71
N SER A 248 3.70 18.68 -23.90
CA SER A 248 2.96 17.93 -22.87
C SER A 248 3.74 17.83 -21.55
N LYS A 249 5.07 17.62 -21.62
CA LYS A 249 5.96 17.55 -20.44
C LYS A 249 6.08 18.92 -19.73
N ARG A 250 6.28 20.01 -20.50
CA ARG A 250 6.41 21.36 -19.92
C ARG A 250 5.12 21.83 -19.29
N VAL A 251 3.99 21.70 -19.96
CA VAL A 251 2.67 22.08 -19.42
C VAL A 251 2.38 21.31 -18.14
N THR A 252 2.70 20.01 -18.11
CA THR A 252 2.51 19.19 -16.90
C THR A 252 3.38 19.69 -15.74
N ALA A 253 4.65 20.00 -15.99
CA ALA A 253 5.54 20.50 -14.94
C ALA A 253 5.05 21.85 -14.38
N TYR A 254 4.61 22.76 -15.25
CA TYR A 254 4.05 24.05 -14.84
C TYR A 254 2.75 23.85 -14.05
N THR A 255 1.89 22.92 -14.48
CA THR A 255 0.65 22.56 -13.78
C THR A 255 0.94 22.02 -12.36
N ILE A 256 1.92 21.13 -12.23
CA ILE A 256 2.36 20.60 -10.92
C ILE A 256 2.88 21.72 -10.01
N ALA A 257 3.71 22.62 -10.55
CA ALA A 257 4.27 23.72 -9.78
C ALA A 257 3.16 24.66 -9.26
N LEU A 258 2.19 25.00 -10.10
CA LEU A 258 1.01 25.79 -9.71
C LEU A 258 0.16 25.07 -8.68
N ALA A 259 -0.15 23.80 -8.89
CA ALA A 259 -0.95 23.00 -7.96
C ALA A 259 -0.30 22.91 -6.58
N ARG A 260 1.02 22.74 -6.51
CA ARG A 260 1.79 22.77 -5.26
C ARG A 260 1.70 24.14 -4.57
N ALA A 261 1.89 25.21 -5.33
CA ALA A 261 1.81 26.58 -4.80
C ALA A 261 0.42 26.91 -4.28
N MET A 262 -0.63 26.28 -4.83
CA MET A 262 -2.01 26.38 -4.35
C MET A 262 -2.30 25.47 -3.14
N GLY A 263 -1.36 24.63 -2.70
CA GLY A 263 -1.56 23.71 -1.58
C GLY A 263 -2.42 22.49 -1.90
N ILE A 264 -2.54 22.09 -3.17
CA ILE A 264 -3.28 20.90 -3.58
C ILE A 264 -2.58 19.65 -3.00
N PRO A 265 -3.34 18.69 -2.45
CA PRO A 265 -2.78 17.46 -1.90
C PRO A 265 -2.02 16.62 -2.94
N PRO A 266 -0.94 15.90 -2.55
CA PRO A 266 -0.11 15.12 -3.49
C PRO A 266 -0.90 14.11 -4.33
N ASN A 267 -1.92 13.46 -3.76
CA ASN A 267 -2.75 12.49 -4.52
C ASN A 267 -3.56 13.18 -5.62
N GLU A 268 -4.11 14.36 -5.36
CA GLU A 268 -4.84 15.15 -6.36
C GLU A 268 -3.86 15.70 -7.42
N ILE A 269 -2.64 16.08 -7.03
CA ILE A 269 -1.61 16.52 -7.98
C ILE A 269 -1.30 15.43 -8.99
N LYS A 270 -1.21 14.15 -8.57
CA LYS A 270 -1.03 13.01 -9.50
C LYS A 270 -2.14 12.95 -10.56
N ILE A 271 -3.39 13.11 -10.15
CA ILE A 271 -4.54 13.10 -11.05
C ILE A 271 -4.47 14.28 -12.03
N ILE A 272 -4.19 15.49 -11.52
CA ILE A 272 -4.06 16.70 -12.30
C ILE A 272 -2.91 16.57 -13.31
N ALA A 273 -1.76 16.04 -12.89
CA ALA A 273 -0.60 15.84 -13.76
C ALA A 273 -0.91 14.86 -14.91
N ARG A 274 -1.58 13.75 -14.63
CA ARG A 274 -2.01 12.78 -15.66
C ARG A 274 -3.00 13.41 -16.65
N GLY A 275 -3.94 14.21 -16.15
CA GLY A 275 -4.87 14.95 -17.01
C GLY A 275 -4.19 16.00 -17.86
N ALA A 276 -3.27 16.78 -17.30
CA ALA A 276 -2.46 17.75 -18.01
C ALA A 276 -1.59 17.12 -19.10
N PHE A 277 -0.96 15.97 -18.79
CA PHE A 277 -0.09 15.26 -19.70
C PHE A 277 -0.84 14.70 -20.92
N LEU A 278 -2.06 14.22 -20.71
CA LEU A 278 -2.89 13.60 -21.73
C LEU A 278 -4.02 14.50 -22.23
N HIS A 279 -3.98 15.83 -21.95
CA HIS A 279 -5.08 16.74 -22.28
C HIS A 279 -5.56 16.64 -23.71
N ASP A 280 -4.65 16.45 -24.63
CA ASP A 280 -4.86 16.41 -26.06
C ASP A 280 -4.99 15.00 -26.67
N ILE A 281 -5.07 13.93 -25.84
CA ILE A 281 -5.13 12.54 -26.35
C ILE A 281 -6.27 12.31 -27.36
N GLY A 282 -7.34 13.08 -27.27
CA GLY A 282 -8.45 13.02 -28.21
C GLY A 282 -8.12 13.48 -29.60
N LYS A 283 -7.03 14.24 -29.81
CA LYS A 283 -6.53 14.65 -31.16
C LYS A 283 -6.11 13.44 -32.01
N MET A 284 -5.83 12.28 -31.36
CA MET A 284 -5.61 11.01 -32.07
C MET A 284 -6.77 10.62 -33.00
N ALA A 285 -7.97 11.02 -32.65
CA ALA A 285 -9.18 10.73 -33.45
C ALA A 285 -9.56 11.85 -34.44
N ILE A 286 -8.80 12.93 -34.51
CA ILE A 286 -9.02 14.02 -35.48
C ILE A 286 -8.34 13.69 -36.82
N PRO A 287 -9.01 13.87 -37.97
CA PRO A 287 -8.40 13.69 -39.29
C PRO A 287 -7.20 14.59 -39.49
N ASP A 288 -6.12 14.05 -40.08
CA ASP A 288 -4.87 14.81 -40.32
C ASP A 288 -5.08 16.03 -41.21
N GLU A 289 -6.03 15.99 -42.12
CA GLU A 289 -6.41 17.10 -43.01
C GLU A 289 -6.91 18.31 -42.21
N ILE A 290 -7.55 18.09 -41.06
CA ILE A 290 -8.04 19.14 -40.19
C ILE A 290 -6.94 19.51 -39.17
N LEU A 291 -6.30 18.52 -38.56
CA LEU A 291 -5.29 18.73 -37.53
C LEU A 291 -4.08 19.52 -38.04
N ARG A 292 -3.62 19.18 -39.25
CA ARG A 292 -2.43 19.77 -39.87
C ARG A 292 -2.76 20.80 -40.96
N LYS A 293 -3.98 21.33 -40.98
CA LYS A 293 -4.39 22.28 -42.01
C LYS A 293 -3.56 23.57 -41.96
N PRO A 294 -2.88 23.94 -43.05
CA PRO A 294 -2.18 25.22 -43.12
C PRO A 294 -3.18 26.37 -43.30
N GLY A 295 -3.61 26.98 -42.21
CA GLY A 295 -4.52 28.12 -42.24
C GLY A 295 -5.67 28.01 -41.20
N LYS A 296 -6.67 28.88 -41.35
CA LYS A 296 -7.82 28.88 -40.45
C LYS A 296 -8.77 27.72 -40.76
N LEU A 297 -9.29 27.09 -39.74
CA LEU A 297 -10.34 26.10 -39.86
C LEU A 297 -11.68 26.74 -40.23
N THR A 298 -12.50 26.05 -41.05
CA THR A 298 -13.89 26.44 -41.26
C THR A 298 -14.72 26.22 -39.96
N ALA A 299 -15.95 26.71 -39.91
CA ALA A 299 -16.80 26.52 -38.78
C ALA A 299 -17.08 25.04 -38.50
N GLU A 300 -17.29 24.23 -39.55
CA GLU A 300 -17.52 22.79 -39.46
C GLU A 300 -16.25 22.05 -39.00
N GLU A 301 -15.09 22.40 -39.52
CA GLU A 301 -13.80 21.83 -39.08
C GLU A 301 -13.48 22.18 -37.62
N GLN A 302 -13.89 23.38 -37.19
CA GLN A 302 -13.69 23.81 -35.81
C GLN A 302 -14.53 22.98 -34.83
N VAL A 303 -15.75 22.61 -35.18
CA VAL A 303 -16.59 21.69 -34.41
C VAL A 303 -15.91 20.33 -34.28
N ILE A 304 -15.37 19.81 -35.41
CA ILE A 304 -14.62 18.52 -35.37
C ILE A 304 -13.39 18.62 -34.48
N MET A 305 -12.63 19.74 -34.57
CA MET A 305 -11.45 19.96 -33.74
C MET A 305 -11.84 20.03 -32.25
N GLN A 306 -12.91 20.74 -31.90
CA GLN A 306 -13.38 20.87 -30.50
C GLN A 306 -13.81 19.53 -29.88
N ASP A 307 -14.20 18.54 -30.70
CA ASP A 307 -14.62 17.22 -30.25
C ASP A 307 -13.45 16.41 -29.63
N HIS A 308 -12.18 16.85 -29.76
CA HIS A 308 -11.06 16.14 -29.10
C HIS A 308 -11.21 16.07 -27.59
N CYS A 309 -11.79 17.06 -26.93
CA CYS A 309 -12.06 17.03 -25.49
C CYS A 309 -12.98 15.85 -25.14
N THR A 310 -14.08 15.69 -25.85
CA THR A 310 -15.06 14.62 -25.67
C THR A 310 -14.44 13.25 -25.98
N ARG A 311 -13.72 13.12 -27.08
CA ARG A 311 -13.03 11.87 -27.48
C ARG A 311 -11.98 11.47 -26.49
N GLY A 312 -11.15 12.42 -26.04
CA GLY A 312 -10.15 12.18 -25.00
C GLY A 312 -10.78 11.67 -23.69
N TYR A 313 -11.84 12.31 -23.25
CA TYR A 313 -12.61 11.86 -22.10
C TYR A 313 -13.10 10.42 -22.26
N HIS A 314 -13.72 10.07 -23.40
CA HIS A 314 -14.22 8.73 -23.64
C HIS A 314 -13.13 7.65 -23.71
N ILE A 315 -11.92 8.00 -24.13
CA ILE A 315 -10.76 7.10 -24.09
C ILE A 315 -10.33 6.86 -22.65
N LEU A 316 -10.07 7.94 -21.89
CA LEU A 316 -9.45 7.85 -20.58
C LEU A 316 -10.38 7.30 -19.50
N ARG A 317 -11.68 7.61 -19.55
CA ARG A 317 -12.64 7.11 -18.55
C ARG A 317 -12.75 5.57 -18.48
N LYS A 318 -12.32 4.86 -19.54
CA LYS A 318 -12.31 3.40 -19.61
C LYS A 318 -11.12 2.78 -18.86
N ILE A 319 -10.14 3.58 -18.53
CA ILE A 319 -8.90 3.14 -17.87
C ILE A 319 -9.02 3.52 -16.40
N PRO A 320 -9.11 2.54 -15.46
CA PRO A 320 -9.44 2.81 -14.07
C PRO A 320 -8.57 3.90 -13.41
N PHE A 321 -7.26 3.85 -13.60
CA PHE A 321 -6.32 4.80 -12.96
C PHE A 321 -6.25 6.18 -13.65
N LEU A 322 -6.97 6.37 -14.77
CA LEU A 322 -7.08 7.64 -15.52
C LEU A 322 -8.50 8.22 -15.48
N SER A 323 -9.47 7.50 -14.92
CA SER A 323 -10.88 7.90 -14.95
C SER A 323 -11.12 9.27 -14.31
N GLU A 324 -10.42 9.60 -13.24
CA GLU A 324 -10.50 10.92 -12.57
C GLU A 324 -9.80 12.00 -13.39
N ALA A 325 -8.67 11.69 -14.01
CA ALA A 325 -7.94 12.60 -14.92
C ALA A 325 -8.73 12.95 -16.18
N ALA A 326 -9.64 12.07 -16.62
CA ALA A 326 -10.49 12.30 -17.78
C ALA A 326 -11.35 13.56 -17.65
N ALA A 327 -11.78 13.94 -16.44
CA ALA A 327 -12.53 15.17 -16.22
C ALA A 327 -11.73 16.42 -16.61
N ILE A 328 -10.42 16.43 -16.37
CA ILE A 328 -9.52 17.52 -16.76
C ILE A 328 -9.40 17.56 -18.29
N VAL A 329 -9.20 16.40 -18.93
CA VAL A 329 -9.15 16.28 -20.39
C VAL A 329 -10.44 16.75 -21.07
N TYR A 330 -11.59 16.53 -20.44
CA TYR A 330 -12.87 17.01 -20.94
C TYR A 330 -13.00 18.52 -20.86
N THR A 331 -12.49 19.14 -19.78
CA THR A 331 -12.77 20.55 -19.45
C THR A 331 -11.58 21.50 -19.63
N HIS A 332 -10.45 21.03 -20.20
CA HIS A 332 -9.25 21.84 -20.30
C HIS A 332 -9.39 23.06 -21.25
N GLN A 333 -10.40 23.09 -22.11
CA GLN A 333 -10.72 24.19 -23.01
C GLN A 333 -11.89 25.07 -22.49
N GLU A 334 -12.33 24.83 -21.26
CA GLU A 334 -13.32 25.70 -20.65
C GLU A 334 -12.71 27.04 -20.21
N HIS A 335 -13.47 28.12 -20.36
CA HIS A 335 -13.08 29.45 -19.92
C HIS A 335 -13.82 29.82 -18.64
N TYR A 336 -13.17 30.52 -17.73
CA TYR A 336 -13.73 30.89 -16.43
C TYR A 336 -15.05 31.66 -16.53
N ASP A 337 -15.23 32.44 -17.62
CA ASP A 337 -16.45 33.21 -17.92
C ASP A 337 -17.56 32.41 -18.60
N GLY A 338 -17.32 31.12 -18.94
CA GLY A 338 -18.28 30.24 -19.61
C GLY A 338 -18.29 30.35 -21.14
N ASN A 339 -17.33 31.04 -21.74
CA ASN A 339 -17.20 31.13 -23.21
C ASN A 339 -16.33 30.03 -23.82
N GLY A 340 -15.90 29.06 -23.02
CA GLY A 340 -15.13 27.88 -23.44
C GLY A 340 -16.00 26.77 -24.04
N TYR A 341 -15.42 25.60 -24.17
CA TYR A 341 -16.06 24.37 -24.66
C TYR A 341 -15.51 23.14 -23.95
N PRO A 342 -16.19 21.97 -23.95
CA PRO A 342 -17.39 21.63 -24.73
C PRO A 342 -18.71 21.95 -23.99
N SER A 343 -18.69 22.11 -22.64
CA SER A 343 -19.93 22.23 -21.83
C SER A 343 -20.29 23.65 -21.42
N ARG A 344 -19.40 24.61 -21.69
CA ARG A 344 -19.55 26.04 -21.30
C ARG A 344 -19.70 26.22 -19.79
N LEU A 345 -18.93 25.46 -19.03
CA LEU A 345 -18.86 25.56 -17.57
C LEU A 345 -18.33 26.93 -17.16
N ARG A 346 -18.79 27.43 -15.99
CA ARG A 346 -18.43 28.74 -15.52
C ARG A 346 -17.88 28.71 -14.08
N GLY A 347 -16.81 29.44 -13.86
CA GLY A 347 -16.26 29.64 -12.52
C GLY A 347 -15.88 28.33 -11.86
N ASN A 348 -16.46 28.04 -10.69
CA ASN A 348 -16.16 26.84 -9.92
C ASN A 348 -16.82 25.54 -10.43
N GLU A 349 -17.64 25.61 -11.46
CA GLU A 349 -18.14 24.41 -12.16
C GLU A 349 -16.99 23.71 -12.91
N ILE A 350 -15.95 24.48 -13.31
CA ILE A 350 -14.74 23.92 -13.92
C ILE A 350 -13.88 23.27 -12.82
N PRO A 351 -13.49 22.00 -12.96
CA PRO A 351 -12.59 21.34 -12.04
C PRO A 351 -11.32 22.15 -11.78
N ILE A 352 -10.86 22.21 -10.54
CA ILE A 352 -9.69 23.01 -10.15
C ILE A 352 -8.45 22.65 -10.99
N GLY A 353 -8.24 21.34 -11.30
CA GLY A 353 -7.15 20.89 -12.14
C GLY A 353 -7.18 21.48 -13.53
N ALA A 354 -8.35 21.62 -14.16
CA ALA A 354 -8.49 22.25 -15.48
C ALA A 354 -8.25 23.77 -15.43
N ARG A 355 -8.69 24.44 -14.35
CA ARG A 355 -8.41 25.87 -14.14
C ARG A 355 -6.92 26.16 -13.97
N ILE A 356 -6.20 25.28 -13.26
CA ILE A 356 -4.74 25.36 -13.08
C ILE A 356 -4.06 25.07 -14.41
N PHE A 357 -4.48 24.00 -15.12
CA PHE A 357 -3.95 23.61 -16.42
C PHE A 357 -4.05 24.74 -17.43
N ALA A 358 -5.19 25.43 -17.53
CA ALA A 358 -5.40 26.52 -18.50
C ALA A 358 -4.34 27.63 -18.40
N VAL A 359 -3.91 27.99 -17.19
CA VAL A 359 -2.83 28.98 -16.98
C VAL A 359 -1.47 28.41 -17.41
N ALA A 360 -1.19 27.13 -17.08
CA ALA A 360 0.05 26.47 -17.43
C ALA A 360 0.20 26.28 -18.94
N ASP A 361 -0.89 25.89 -19.64
CA ASP A 361 -0.92 25.75 -21.08
C ASP A 361 -0.70 27.09 -21.79
N ALA A 362 -1.39 28.15 -21.33
CA ALA A 362 -1.17 29.48 -21.85
C ALA A 362 0.28 29.98 -21.66
N LEU A 363 0.88 29.67 -20.50
CA LEU A 363 2.30 29.99 -20.24
C LEU A 363 3.22 29.30 -21.25
N ASP A 364 3.06 28.01 -21.50
CA ASP A 364 3.86 27.30 -22.51
C ASP A 364 3.56 27.81 -23.91
N ALA A 365 2.29 27.96 -24.23
CA ALA A 365 1.87 28.48 -25.54
C ALA A 365 2.50 29.84 -25.86
N ILE A 366 2.57 30.77 -24.89
CA ILE A 366 3.13 32.12 -25.10
C ILE A 366 4.65 32.09 -25.20
N THR A 367 5.30 31.24 -24.42
CA THR A 367 6.74 31.24 -24.24
C THR A 367 7.48 30.23 -25.13
N SER A 368 6.77 29.43 -25.96
CA SER A 368 7.35 28.48 -26.92
C SER A 368 7.25 28.99 -28.37
N ASP A 369 8.20 28.58 -29.21
CA ASP A 369 8.14 28.85 -30.64
C ASP A 369 6.98 28.04 -31.26
N ARG A 370 6.17 28.68 -32.09
CA ARG A 370 5.12 28.05 -32.91
C ARG A 370 5.37 28.35 -34.39
N PRO A 371 4.86 27.54 -35.32
CA PRO A 371 5.12 27.71 -36.75
C PRO A 371 4.87 29.13 -37.25
N TYR A 372 3.96 29.85 -36.63
CA TYR A 372 3.54 31.21 -37.05
C TYR A 372 3.95 32.31 -36.08
N ARG A 373 4.65 32.00 -34.95
CA ARG A 373 5.00 32.99 -33.94
C ARG A 373 6.20 32.56 -33.12
N LYS A 374 7.18 33.48 -32.98
CA LYS A 374 8.31 33.32 -32.07
C LYS A 374 7.89 33.35 -30.60
N ALA A 375 8.64 32.64 -29.78
CA ALA A 375 8.50 32.67 -28.33
C ALA A 375 8.56 34.09 -27.79
N ARG A 376 7.72 34.37 -26.77
CA ARG A 376 7.76 35.62 -25.99
C ARG A 376 8.39 35.35 -24.64
N THR A 377 8.73 36.41 -23.91
CA THR A 377 9.31 36.34 -22.60
C THR A 377 8.27 35.90 -21.58
N PHE A 378 8.73 35.36 -20.43
CA PHE A 378 7.85 35.02 -19.31
C PHE A 378 7.11 36.25 -18.75
N ASP A 379 7.73 37.44 -18.76
CA ASP A 379 7.07 38.69 -18.36
C ASP A 379 5.87 39.02 -19.25
N MET A 380 6.02 38.89 -20.57
CA MET A 380 4.89 39.07 -21.51
C MET A 380 3.78 38.00 -21.28
N ALA A 381 4.15 36.79 -20.92
CA ALA A 381 3.16 35.78 -20.55
C ALA A 381 2.40 36.13 -19.29
N ARG A 382 3.08 36.66 -18.27
CA ARG A 382 2.45 37.16 -17.03
C ARG A 382 1.46 38.29 -17.29
N GLU A 383 1.84 39.25 -18.12
CA GLU A 383 0.94 40.35 -18.50
C GLU A 383 -0.30 39.85 -19.22
N GLU A 384 -0.16 38.91 -20.14
CA GLU A 384 -1.28 38.35 -20.89
C GLU A 384 -2.21 37.49 -19.98
N VAL A 385 -1.63 36.64 -19.12
CA VAL A 385 -2.40 35.85 -18.13
C VAL A 385 -3.17 36.77 -17.18
N LEU A 386 -2.54 37.84 -16.69
CA LEU A 386 -3.19 38.84 -15.84
C LEU A 386 -4.32 39.54 -16.60
N ARG A 387 -4.12 39.94 -17.86
CA ARG A 387 -5.13 40.59 -18.68
C ARG A 387 -6.38 39.75 -18.92
N CYS A 388 -6.22 38.41 -18.98
CA CYS A 388 -7.31 37.46 -19.18
C CYS A 388 -7.88 36.90 -17.87
N SER A 389 -7.47 37.42 -16.71
CA SER A 389 -8.01 37.05 -15.41
C SER A 389 -9.52 37.35 -15.32
N GLY A 390 -10.32 36.41 -14.82
CA GLY A 390 -11.78 36.53 -14.71
C GLY A 390 -12.53 36.29 -16.02
N THR A 391 -11.82 36.15 -17.15
CA THR A 391 -12.41 35.78 -18.45
C THR A 391 -11.99 34.37 -18.84
N GLN A 392 -10.78 34.17 -19.33
CA GLN A 392 -10.25 32.86 -19.66
C GLN A 392 -9.77 32.13 -18.40
N PHE A 393 -9.12 32.83 -17.47
CA PHE A 393 -8.44 32.22 -16.31
C PHE A 393 -9.13 32.54 -15.00
N ASP A 394 -9.05 31.58 -14.07
CA ASP A 394 -9.51 31.78 -12.69
C ASP A 394 -8.63 32.82 -11.97
N PRO A 395 -9.22 33.89 -11.44
CA PRO A 395 -8.47 34.92 -10.70
C PRO A 395 -7.63 34.39 -9.54
N ILE A 396 -8.08 33.32 -8.86
CA ILE A 396 -7.34 32.72 -7.75
C ILE A 396 -6.08 32.04 -8.26
N VAL A 397 -6.18 31.30 -9.37
CA VAL A 397 -5.03 30.66 -9.99
C VAL A 397 -4.04 31.69 -10.51
N VAL A 398 -4.54 32.76 -11.14
CA VAL A 398 -3.72 33.88 -11.63
C VAL A 398 -2.97 34.57 -10.49
N GLU A 399 -3.64 34.81 -9.34
CA GLU A 399 -2.99 35.42 -8.18
C GLU A 399 -1.80 34.57 -7.68
N VAL A 400 -1.96 33.23 -7.60
CA VAL A 400 -0.89 32.32 -7.19
C VAL A 400 0.22 32.29 -8.26
N PHE A 401 -0.13 32.21 -9.54
CA PHE A 401 0.81 32.24 -10.66
C PHE A 401 1.71 33.48 -10.60
N LEU A 402 1.14 34.64 -10.33
CA LEU A 402 1.89 35.91 -10.25
C LEU A 402 2.86 35.99 -9.06
N LYS A 403 2.66 35.18 -8.01
CA LYS A 403 3.57 35.09 -6.86
C LYS A 403 4.78 34.19 -7.13
N ILE A 404 4.72 33.31 -8.11
CA ILE A 404 5.81 32.41 -8.44
C ILE A 404 6.85 33.17 -9.27
N PRO A 405 8.14 33.12 -8.93
CA PRO A 405 9.19 33.84 -9.65
C PRO A 405 9.44 33.22 -11.05
N ASN A 406 9.87 34.06 -11.99
CA ASN A 406 10.14 33.59 -13.39
C ASN A 406 11.30 32.58 -13.46
N GLU A 407 12.23 32.66 -12.52
CA GLU A 407 13.37 31.74 -12.39
C GLU A 407 12.90 30.27 -12.31
N LEU A 408 11.83 30.00 -11.57
CA LEU A 408 11.28 28.64 -11.49
C LEU A 408 10.81 28.13 -12.86
N TRP A 409 10.14 28.98 -13.64
CA TRP A 409 9.68 28.59 -14.98
C TRP A 409 10.83 28.33 -15.94
N HIS A 410 11.91 29.11 -15.85
CA HIS A 410 13.13 28.88 -16.59
C HIS A 410 13.80 27.55 -16.20
N GLU A 411 13.97 27.30 -14.91
CA GLU A 411 14.57 26.05 -14.38
C GLU A 411 13.80 24.82 -14.86
N LEU A 412 12.47 24.83 -14.70
CA LEU A 412 11.62 23.71 -15.13
C LEU A 412 11.73 23.46 -16.66
N ARG A 413 11.79 24.53 -17.47
CA ARG A 413 11.95 24.42 -18.90
C ARG A 413 13.31 23.83 -19.28
N GLU A 414 14.39 24.32 -18.67
CA GLU A 414 15.73 23.83 -18.94
C GLU A 414 15.88 22.36 -18.52
N GLU A 415 15.32 22.00 -17.38
CA GLU A 415 15.33 20.62 -16.90
C GLU A 415 14.67 19.68 -17.91
N ILE A 416 13.50 20.04 -18.43
CA ILE A 416 12.76 19.22 -19.41
C ILE A 416 13.50 19.15 -20.73
N ASN A 417 14.00 20.27 -21.24
CA ASN A 417 14.73 20.30 -22.51
C ASN A 417 16.03 19.50 -22.44
N ASN A 418 16.71 19.47 -21.29
CA ASN A 418 17.96 18.71 -21.10
C ASN A 418 17.71 17.21 -20.90
N GLN A 419 16.50 16.81 -20.48
CA GLN A 419 16.11 15.41 -20.26
C GLN A 419 15.55 14.71 -21.50
N SER A 420 15.38 15.40 -22.63
CA SER A 420 14.83 14.86 -23.89
C SER A 420 15.58 13.66 -24.47
N HIS A 421 16.71 13.25 -23.86
CA HIS A 421 17.48 12.04 -24.21
C HIS A 421 17.52 10.96 -23.12
N ARG A 422 16.82 11.10 -21.98
CA ARG A 422 16.76 10.07 -20.93
C ARG A 422 15.31 9.72 -20.60
N PHE A 423 14.87 8.62 -21.16
CA PHE A 423 13.56 7.99 -20.93
C PHE A 423 13.44 7.48 -19.48
N SER A 424 13.29 8.26 -18.45
CA SER A 424 12.92 7.65 -17.17
C SER A 424 12.77 8.56 -15.95
N THR A 425 12.43 9.83 -16.06
CA THR A 425 12.37 10.65 -14.83
C THR A 425 11.24 11.66 -14.74
N PHE A 426 10.13 11.46 -15.46
CA PHE A 426 8.95 12.25 -15.16
C PHE A 426 8.24 11.65 -13.95
N ASP A 427 8.51 12.21 -12.77
CA ASP A 427 7.90 11.77 -11.53
C ASP A 427 6.51 12.39 -11.36
N PHE A 428 5.48 11.70 -11.83
CA PHE A 428 4.08 12.08 -11.60
C PHE A 428 3.70 12.07 -10.11
N SER A 429 4.56 11.50 -9.23
CA SER A 429 4.33 11.47 -7.78
C SER A 429 4.51 12.83 -7.11
N GLY A 430 5.08 13.78 -7.83
CA GLY A 430 5.31 15.11 -7.30
C GLY A 430 6.41 15.21 -6.25
N HIS A 431 7.27 14.19 -6.10
CA HIS A 431 8.42 14.22 -5.22
C HIS A 431 9.63 14.77 -5.98
N SER A 432 10.06 15.98 -5.67
CA SER A 432 11.37 16.47 -6.09
C SER A 432 12.45 15.56 -5.48
N LYS A 433 13.17 14.78 -6.30
CA LYS A 433 14.39 14.13 -5.87
C LYS A 433 15.37 15.24 -5.53
N LYS A 434 15.55 15.55 -4.23
CA LYS A 434 16.71 16.33 -3.79
C LYS A 434 17.95 15.59 -4.28
N SER A 435 18.63 16.18 -5.25
CA SER A 435 19.98 15.80 -5.64
C SER A 435 20.83 15.74 -4.37
N LYS A 436 21.26 14.54 -3.96
CA LYS A 436 22.33 14.40 -3.01
C LYS A 436 23.61 14.70 -3.76
N ALA A 437 24.15 15.90 -3.50
CA ALA A 437 25.54 16.20 -3.76
C ALA A 437 26.43 15.44 -2.75
#